data_d653c26679a9939c179c6a82190048c3
#
_entry.id   d653c26679a9939c179c6a82190048c3
#
_cell.length_a   1.000
_cell.length_b   1.000
_cell.length_c   1.000
_cell.angle_alpha   90.00
_cell.angle_beta   90.00
_cell.angle_gamma   90.00
#
_symmetry.space_group_name_H-M   'P 1'
#
loop_
_entity.id
_entity.type
_entity.pdbx_description
1 polymer ?
#
loop_
_entity_poly.entity_id
_entity_poly.type
_entity_poly.pdbx_seq_one_letter_code
_entity_poly.pdbx_strand_id
1 'polypeptide(L)'
;MIITSPAKMEQFGRQLGAELKGGEIVELVGDIGAGKTTLTRGLAQGLGIKDNITSPSFTINCNYQGRNGLTLHHYDFYRLSDAGIIADELAETIHDHHAITVIEWGDSIKSVLPAEHITIKINHRADQGREVEITKVIDRAEA
;
A
#
# COMPACT_ATOMS: atom_id res chain seq x y z
N MET A 1 6.58 -4.64 15.63
CA MET A 1 5.92 -3.40 16.14
C MET A 1 4.48 -3.72 16.51
N ILE A 2 4.03 -3.25 17.65
CA ILE A 2 2.67 -3.48 18.13
C ILE A 2 1.90 -2.17 18.07
N ILE A 3 0.74 -2.20 17.44
CA ILE A 3 -0.14 -1.04 17.29
C ILE A 3 -1.45 -1.34 18.01
N THR A 4 -1.81 -0.50 18.98
CA THR A 4 -2.89 -0.78 19.92
C THR A 4 -4.20 -0.05 19.63
N SER A 5 -4.24 0.82 18.62
CA SER A 5 -5.47 1.54 18.26
C SER A 5 -5.49 1.92 16.78
N PRO A 6 -6.67 2.17 16.20
CA PRO A 6 -6.78 2.72 14.85
C PRO A 6 -6.05 4.06 14.70
N ALA A 7 -6.10 4.92 15.73
CA ALA A 7 -5.41 6.21 15.68
C ALA A 7 -3.90 6.04 15.54
N LYS A 8 -3.32 5.06 16.22
CA LYS A 8 -1.90 4.75 16.12
C LYS A 8 -1.55 4.11 14.78
N MET A 9 -2.44 3.30 14.21
CA MET A 9 -2.25 2.75 12.87
C MET A 9 -2.22 3.85 11.83
N GLU A 10 -3.11 4.81 11.94
CA GLU A 10 -3.16 5.96 11.04
C GLU A 10 -1.90 6.83 11.19
N GLN A 11 -1.43 7.04 12.42
CA GLN A 11 -0.20 7.76 12.68
C GLN A 11 1.02 7.06 12.07
N PHE A 12 1.09 5.74 12.19
CA PHE A 12 2.14 4.95 11.56
C PHE A 12 2.11 5.11 10.04
N GLY A 13 0.94 5.05 9.43
CA GLY A 13 0.77 5.30 8.00
C GLY A 13 1.23 6.70 7.60
N ARG A 14 0.89 7.71 8.40
CA ARG A 14 1.28 9.10 8.15
C ARG A 14 2.80 9.27 8.15
N GLN A 15 3.48 8.65 9.10
CA GLN A 15 4.95 8.70 9.15
C GLN A 15 5.55 8.02 7.92
N LEU A 16 5.02 6.87 7.53
CA LEU A 16 5.48 6.17 6.34
C LEU A 16 5.28 7.03 5.08
N GLY A 17 4.09 7.59 4.90
CA GLY A 17 3.79 8.44 3.75
C GLY A 17 4.69 9.66 3.66
N ALA A 18 5.05 10.25 4.80
CA ALA A 18 5.93 11.42 4.84
C ALA A 18 7.36 11.09 4.37
N GLU A 19 7.76 9.83 4.48
CA GLU A 19 9.12 9.38 4.09
C GLU A 19 9.19 8.95 2.62
N LEU A 20 8.05 8.69 1.97
CA LEU A 20 8.03 8.23 0.58
C LEU A 20 8.38 9.38 -0.36
N LYS A 21 9.17 9.07 -1.38
CA LYS A 21 9.73 10.07 -2.30
C LYS A 21 9.19 9.98 -3.73
N GLY A 22 8.66 8.84 -4.12
CA GLY A 22 8.18 8.55 -5.45
C GLY A 22 8.79 7.27 -6.00
N GLY A 23 7.97 6.48 -6.67
CA GLY A 23 8.39 5.20 -7.24
C GLY A 23 8.28 4.00 -6.30
N GLU A 24 7.99 4.23 -5.02
CA GLU A 24 7.89 3.13 -4.06
C GLU A 24 6.59 2.33 -4.26
N ILE A 25 6.71 1.03 -4.01
CA ILE A 25 5.58 0.10 -4.07
C ILE A 25 5.42 -0.49 -2.67
N VAL A 26 4.20 -0.41 -2.14
CA VAL A 26 3.87 -0.91 -0.81
C VAL A 26 2.80 -1.99 -0.94
N GLU A 27 3.15 -3.22 -0.61
CA GLU A 27 2.20 -4.32 -0.55
C GLU A 27 1.69 -4.47 0.88
N LEU A 28 0.38 -4.42 1.06
CA LEU A 28 -0.27 -4.62 2.35
C LEU A 28 -0.81 -6.04 2.43
N VAL A 29 -0.37 -6.76 3.44
CA VAL A 29 -0.77 -8.17 3.67
C VAL A 29 -1.46 -8.27 5.02
N GLY A 30 -2.66 -8.84 5.02
CA GLY A 30 -3.44 -9.02 6.24
C GLY A 30 -4.88 -9.34 5.92
N ASP A 31 -5.59 -9.90 6.91
CA ASP A 31 -7.00 -10.26 6.76
C ASP A 31 -7.90 -9.01 6.67
N ILE A 32 -9.13 -9.23 6.22
CA ILE A 32 -10.15 -8.19 6.22
C ILE A 32 -10.32 -7.67 7.66
N GLY A 33 -10.32 -6.36 7.82
CA GLY A 33 -10.44 -5.74 9.15
C GLY A 33 -9.13 -5.66 9.93
N ALA A 34 -8.00 -6.03 9.34
CA ALA A 34 -6.69 -5.95 10.01
C ALA A 34 -6.19 -4.52 10.19
N GLY A 35 -6.71 -3.55 9.42
CA GLY A 35 -6.29 -2.15 9.51
C GLY A 35 -5.61 -1.63 8.25
N LYS A 36 -5.71 -2.34 7.14
CA LYS A 36 -5.07 -1.92 5.87
C LYS A 36 -5.60 -0.59 5.36
N THR A 37 -6.91 -0.39 5.42
CA THR A 37 -7.54 0.87 4.99
C THR A 37 -7.14 2.02 5.90
N THR A 38 -7.09 1.78 7.21
CA THR A 38 -6.66 2.79 8.19
C THR A 38 -5.22 3.20 7.95
N LEU A 39 -4.34 2.23 7.70
CA LEU A 39 -2.94 2.52 7.38
C LEU A 39 -2.83 3.30 6.08
N THR A 40 -3.57 2.92 5.04
CA THR A 40 -3.56 3.61 3.75
C THR A 40 -4.05 5.05 3.89
N ARG A 41 -5.07 5.28 4.71
CA ARG A 41 -5.57 6.62 5.02
C ARG A 41 -4.48 7.48 5.64
N GLY A 42 -3.74 6.93 6.61
CA GLY A 42 -2.61 7.63 7.24
C GLY A 42 -1.51 7.91 6.22
N LEU A 43 -1.15 6.92 5.41
CA LEU A 43 -0.14 7.06 4.36
C LEU A 43 -0.50 8.19 3.40
N ALA A 44 -1.75 8.26 2.98
CA ALA A 44 -2.25 9.32 2.12
C ALA A 44 -2.10 10.69 2.79
N GLN A 45 -2.43 10.81 4.07
CA GLN A 45 -2.23 12.06 4.82
C GLN A 45 -0.76 12.46 4.84
N GLY A 46 0.15 11.49 5.04
CA GLY A 46 1.59 11.74 4.99
C GLY A 46 2.07 12.21 3.63
N LEU A 47 1.40 11.82 2.55
CA LEU A 47 1.67 12.28 1.19
C LEU A 47 1.05 13.64 0.88
N GLY A 48 0.30 14.23 1.82
CA GLY A 48 -0.36 15.51 1.60
C GLY A 48 -1.68 15.42 0.86
N ILE A 49 -2.27 14.24 0.78
CA ILE A 49 -3.56 14.03 0.13
C ILE A 49 -4.67 14.48 1.06
N LYS A 50 -5.55 15.33 0.56
CA LYS A 50 -6.68 15.87 1.34
C LYS A 50 -7.99 15.16 1.08
N ASP A 51 -8.05 14.31 0.06
CA ASP A 51 -9.25 13.55 -0.28
C ASP A 51 -9.52 12.47 0.76
N ASN A 52 -10.78 12.09 0.87
CA ASN A 52 -11.16 10.94 1.70
C ASN A 52 -10.73 9.65 1.01
N ILE A 53 -9.93 8.87 1.72
CA ILE A 53 -9.48 7.58 1.23
C ILE A 53 -10.52 6.53 1.62
N THR A 54 -11.04 5.83 0.62
CA THR A 54 -11.94 4.70 0.82
C THR A 54 -11.33 3.47 0.20
N SER A 55 -11.71 2.29 0.71
CA SER A 55 -11.32 1.04 0.07
C SER A 55 -11.96 0.98 -1.33
N PRO A 56 -11.22 0.59 -2.39
CA PRO A 56 -11.79 0.50 -3.73
C PRO A 56 -12.69 -0.73 -3.88
N SER A 57 -13.85 -0.72 -3.20
CA SER A 57 -14.74 -1.88 -3.14
C SER A 57 -15.48 -2.16 -4.43
N PHE A 58 -15.68 -1.17 -5.28
CA PHE A 58 -16.37 -1.30 -6.56
C PHE A 58 -15.44 -1.17 -7.76
N THR A 59 -14.26 -0.58 -7.54
CA THR A 59 -13.22 -0.46 -8.56
C THR A 59 -11.96 -1.11 -8.00
N ILE A 60 -11.08 -1.57 -8.90
CA ILE A 60 -9.84 -2.23 -8.48
C ILE A 60 -8.76 -1.19 -8.13
N ASN A 61 -8.89 0.02 -8.67
CA ASN A 61 -7.87 1.06 -8.55
C ASN A 61 -8.50 2.42 -8.25
N CYS A 62 -7.94 3.13 -7.26
CA CYS A 62 -8.27 4.53 -6.97
C CYS A 62 -6.98 5.35 -6.97
N ASN A 63 -7.03 6.54 -7.57
CA ASN A 63 -5.89 7.43 -7.68
C ASN A 63 -6.13 8.75 -6.95
N TYR A 64 -5.11 9.24 -6.25
CA TYR A 64 -5.19 10.47 -5.46
C TYR A 64 -3.93 11.31 -5.68
N GLN A 65 -4.10 12.64 -5.75
CA GLN A 65 -2.98 13.57 -5.94
C GLN A 65 -2.41 14.00 -4.59
N GLY A 66 -1.12 13.84 -4.42
CA GLY A 66 -0.39 14.26 -3.23
C GLY A 66 0.55 15.44 -3.49
N ARG A 67 1.50 15.63 -2.56
CA ARG A 67 2.49 16.72 -2.66
C ARG A 67 3.47 16.50 -3.80
N ASN A 68 4.05 17.58 -4.30
CA ASN A 68 5.19 17.56 -5.23
C ASN A 68 4.96 16.73 -6.49
N GLY A 69 3.72 16.69 -6.99
CA GLY A 69 3.38 15.92 -8.17
C GLY A 69 3.28 14.42 -7.95
N LEU A 70 3.36 13.95 -6.70
CA LEU A 70 3.18 12.54 -6.39
C LEU A 70 1.72 12.13 -6.53
N THR A 71 1.49 10.94 -7.05
CA THR A 71 0.16 10.33 -7.17
C THR A 71 0.15 9.03 -6.39
N LEU A 72 -0.84 8.85 -5.53
CA LEU A 72 -1.08 7.57 -4.86
C LEU A 72 -2.01 6.73 -5.71
N HIS A 73 -1.56 5.54 -6.07
CA HIS A 73 -2.37 4.53 -6.76
C HIS A 73 -2.67 3.42 -5.74
N HIS A 74 -3.94 3.26 -5.40
CA HIS A 74 -4.39 2.24 -4.46
C HIS A 74 -5.12 1.14 -5.21
N TYR A 75 -4.55 -0.05 -5.24
CA TYR A 75 -5.09 -1.24 -5.90
C TYR A 75 -5.57 -2.25 -4.87
N ASP A 76 -6.75 -2.83 -5.10
CA ASP A 76 -7.28 -3.92 -4.29
C ASP A 76 -7.67 -5.07 -5.21
N PHE A 77 -6.96 -6.18 -5.10
CA PHE A 77 -7.16 -7.36 -5.93
C PHE A 77 -7.95 -8.47 -5.24
N TYR A 78 -8.61 -8.16 -4.14
CA TYR A 78 -9.31 -9.16 -3.32
C TYR A 78 -10.27 -10.04 -4.13
N ARG A 79 -11.02 -9.43 -5.05
CA ARG A 79 -12.03 -10.14 -5.86
C ARG A 79 -11.52 -10.53 -7.23
N LEU A 80 -10.25 -10.31 -7.50
CA LEU A 80 -9.66 -10.57 -8.81
C LEU A 80 -8.84 -11.84 -8.76
N SER A 81 -9.28 -12.90 -9.45
CA SER A 81 -8.53 -14.15 -9.53
C SER A 81 -7.46 -14.11 -10.62
N ASP A 82 -7.64 -13.26 -11.62
CA ASP A 82 -6.69 -13.06 -12.72
C ASP A 82 -6.58 -11.57 -13.00
N ALA A 83 -5.35 -11.06 -12.93
CA ALA A 83 -5.10 -9.64 -13.10
C ALA A 83 -5.37 -9.13 -14.52
N GLY A 84 -5.14 -9.97 -15.55
CA GLY A 84 -5.46 -9.64 -16.93
C GLY A 84 -4.94 -8.26 -17.37
N ILE A 85 -5.86 -7.42 -17.90
CA ILE A 85 -5.55 -6.08 -18.39
C ILE A 85 -5.03 -5.17 -17.24
N ILE A 86 -5.50 -5.38 -16.02
CA ILE A 86 -5.08 -4.59 -14.85
C ILE A 86 -3.59 -4.81 -14.57
N ALA A 87 -3.06 -6.00 -14.86
CA ALA A 87 -1.62 -6.26 -14.71
C ALA A 87 -0.79 -5.37 -15.65
N ASP A 88 -1.28 -5.12 -16.86
CA ASP A 88 -0.59 -4.23 -17.81
C ASP A 88 -0.61 -2.78 -17.33
N GLU A 89 -1.74 -2.31 -16.83
CA GLU A 89 -1.86 -0.97 -16.24
C GLU A 89 -0.95 -0.83 -15.03
N LEU A 90 -0.94 -1.82 -14.15
CA LEU A 90 -0.09 -1.83 -12.97
C LEU A 90 1.39 -1.80 -13.36
N ALA A 91 1.78 -2.57 -14.38
CA ALA A 91 3.16 -2.61 -14.86
C ALA A 91 3.65 -1.23 -15.30
N GLU A 92 2.77 -0.41 -15.91
CA GLU A 92 3.11 0.97 -16.25
C GLU A 92 3.26 1.84 -14.99
N THR A 93 2.33 1.70 -14.04
CA THR A 93 2.30 2.49 -12.81
C THR A 93 3.54 2.27 -11.97
N ILE A 94 4.01 1.03 -11.83
CA ILE A 94 5.17 0.72 -10.98
C ILE A 94 6.49 1.27 -11.52
N HIS A 95 6.53 1.67 -12.79
CA HIS A 95 7.71 2.30 -13.39
C HIS A 95 7.65 3.83 -13.37
N ASP A 96 6.57 4.41 -12.87
CA ASP A 96 6.40 5.86 -12.76
C ASP A 96 7.08 6.38 -11.49
N HIS A 97 8.09 7.22 -11.63
CA HIS A 97 8.83 7.77 -10.49
C HIS A 97 8.01 8.76 -9.65
N HIS A 98 6.85 9.21 -10.13
CA HIS A 98 5.95 10.08 -9.39
C HIS A 98 4.78 9.33 -8.76
N ALA A 99 4.74 8.01 -8.93
CA ALA A 99 3.68 7.18 -8.37
C ALA A 99 4.14 6.52 -7.07
N ILE A 100 3.25 6.52 -6.08
CA ILE A 100 3.32 5.64 -4.92
C ILE A 100 2.23 4.60 -5.13
N THR A 101 2.58 3.33 -5.14
CA THR A 101 1.65 2.25 -5.41
C THR A 101 1.39 1.46 -4.14
N VAL A 102 0.14 1.41 -3.69
CA VAL A 102 -0.29 0.60 -2.55
C VAL A 102 -1.16 -0.54 -3.07
N ILE A 103 -0.80 -1.75 -2.75
CA ILE A 103 -1.43 -2.96 -3.27
C ILE A 103 -1.95 -3.82 -2.12
N GLU A 104 -3.24 -4.19 -2.19
CA GLU A 104 -3.85 -5.16 -1.29
C GLU A 104 -4.21 -6.41 -2.07
N TRP A 105 -4.04 -7.59 -1.43
CA TRP A 105 -4.36 -8.88 -2.04
C TRP A 105 -3.60 -9.12 -3.35
N GLY A 106 -2.26 -8.94 -3.29
CA GLY A 106 -1.40 -8.95 -4.45
C GLY A 106 -1.04 -10.32 -5.02
N ASP A 107 -1.63 -11.41 -4.54
CA ASP A 107 -1.25 -12.76 -4.97
C ASP A 107 -1.43 -13.00 -6.48
N SER A 108 -2.47 -12.41 -7.07
CA SER A 108 -2.73 -12.55 -8.51
C SER A 108 -1.77 -11.78 -9.41
N ILE A 109 -0.96 -10.88 -8.82
CA ILE A 109 -0.04 -10.02 -9.59
C ILE A 109 1.42 -10.16 -9.14
N LYS A 110 1.75 -11.21 -8.39
CA LYS A 110 3.13 -11.41 -7.91
C LYS A 110 4.17 -11.45 -9.02
N SER A 111 3.81 -11.99 -10.17
CA SER A 111 4.70 -12.04 -11.33
C SER A 111 5.01 -10.65 -11.91
N VAL A 112 4.17 -9.66 -11.62
CA VAL A 112 4.33 -8.28 -12.11
C VAL A 112 5.10 -7.43 -11.12
N LEU A 113 5.05 -7.75 -9.82
CA LEU A 113 5.73 -6.98 -8.79
C LEU A 113 7.25 -7.09 -8.95
N PRO A 114 7.97 -5.96 -8.94
CA PRO A 114 9.41 -6.00 -8.92
C PRO A 114 9.91 -6.60 -7.61
N ALA A 115 11.12 -7.14 -7.62
CA ALA A 115 11.74 -7.67 -6.41
C ALA A 115 11.88 -6.59 -5.35
N GLU A 116 12.17 -5.35 -5.76
CA GLU A 116 12.31 -4.22 -4.85
C GLU A 116 10.94 -3.62 -4.53
N HIS A 117 10.41 -3.93 -3.37
CA HIS A 117 9.17 -3.34 -2.87
C HIS A 117 9.12 -3.46 -1.34
N ILE A 118 8.20 -2.70 -0.74
CA ILE A 118 7.96 -2.72 0.71
C ILE A 118 6.76 -3.60 0.97
N THR A 119 6.90 -4.56 1.88
CA THR A 119 5.77 -5.38 2.33
C THR A 119 5.46 -5.03 3.78
N ILE A 120 4.20 -4.71 4.05
CA ILE A 120 3.70 -4.44 5.41
C ILE A 120 2.68 -5.51 5.75
N LYS A 121 3.02 -6.36 6.69
CA LYS A 121 2.15 -7.44 7.15
C LYS A 121 1.49 -7.02 8.45
N ILE A 122 0.17 -7.09 8.50
CA ILE A 122 -0.63 -6.70 9.65
C ILE A 122 -1.39 -7.93 10.15
N ASN A 123 -1.11 -8.34 11.39
CA ASN A 123 -1.75 -9.49 12.01
C ASN A 123 -2.59 -9.05 13.20
N HIS A 124 -3.75 -9.71 13.40
CA HIS A 124 -4.55 -9.54 14.60
C HIS A 124 -3.83 -10.16 15.81
N ARG A 125 -4.01 -9.52 16.97
CA ARG A 125 -3.53 -10.04 18.24
C ARG A 125 -4.72 -10.40 19.14
N ALA A 126 -4.47 -11.31 20.09
CA ALA A 126 -5.50 -11.72 21.04
C ALA A 126 -5.97 -10.58 21.94
N ASP A 127 -5.13 -9.55 22.15
CA ASP A 127 -5.40 -8.37 22.98
C ASP A 127 -6.05 -7.24 22.20
N GLN A 128 -6.63 -7.48 21.02
CA GLN A 128 -7.26 -6.50 20.13
C GLN A 128 -6.26 -5.56 19.44
N GLY A 129 -4.97 -5.67 19.74
CA GLY A 129 -3.93 -4.93 19.03
C GLY A 129 -3.62 -5.53 17.68
N ARG A 130 -2.66 -4.92 17.00
CA ARG A 130 -2.15 -5.39 15.72
C ARG A 130 -0.64 -5.53 15.80
N GLU A 131 -0.11 -6.59 15.23
CA GLU A 131 1.31 -6.74 15.03
C GLU A 131 1.64 -6.37 13.60
N VAL A 132 2.58 -5.44 13.42
CA VAL A 132 2.97 -4.91 12.11
C VAL A 132 4.42 -5.26 11.86
N GLU A 133 4.66 -5.92 10.73
CA GLU A 133 6.01 -6.25 10.26
C GLU A 133 6.26 -5.54 8.94
N ILE A 134 7.37 -4.81 8.85
CA ILE A 134 7.79 -4.12 7.63
C ILE A 134 9.00 -4.84 7.07
N THR A 135 8.91 -5.25 5.81
CA THR A 135 10.01 -5.84 5.08
C THR A 135 10.28 -5.02 3.84
N LYS A 136 11.52 -4.54 3.70
CA LYS A 136 11.98 -3.91 2.46
C LYS A 136 12.81 -4.92 1.70
N VAL A 137 12.37 -5.27 0.50
CA VAL A 137 13.12 -6.13 -0.37
C VAL A 137 13.93 -5.24 -1.31
N ILE A 138 15.24 -5.34 -1.26
CA ILE A 138 16.15 -4.59 -2.12
C ILE A 138 16.73 -5.55 -3.14
N ASP A 139 16.76 -5.13 -4.40
CA ASP A 139 17.40 -5.92 -5.46
C ASP A 139 18.92 -5.99 -5.21
N ARG A 140 19.40 -7.17 -4.89
CA ARG A 140 20.81 -7.38 -4.55
C ARG A 140 21.74 -7.29 -5.75
N ALA A 141 21.22 -7.32 -6.96
CA ALA A 141 22.02 -7.12 -8.15
C ALA A 141 22.61 -5.71 -8.22
N GLU A 142 22.01 -4.75 -7.49
CA GLU A 142 22.44 -3.36 -7.42
C GLU A 142 23.29 -3.06 -6.18
N ALA A 143 23.42 -4.01 -5.28
CA ALA A 143 24.12 -3.81 -4.03
C ALA A 143 25.64 -3.91 -4.19
#